data_2e5fc48f14f9b69396bbb09e414915c9
#
_entry.id   2e5fc48f14f9b69396bbb09e414915c9
#
_cell.length_a   1.000
_cell.length_b   1.000
_cell.length_c   1.000
_cell.angle_alpha   90.00
_cell.angle_beta   90.00
_cell.angle_gamma   90.00
#
_symmetry.space_group_name_H-M   'P 1'
#
loop_
_entity.id
_entity.type
_entity.pdbx_description
1 polymer ?
#
loop_
_entity_poly.entity_id
_entity_poly.type
_entity_poly.pdbx_seq_one_letter_code
_entity_poly.pdbx_strand_id
1 'polypeptide(L)'
;MSIDCYGAEIYMITARIPPPQSLAAAFILGLFSTVHCIGMCGGIIGALSLSLPDDIRQRRQRHVFFISLYNLGRILSYSFAGLVVGYIGAEAAAYTDMSGGPSILRHTGVVLMIAIGLYLAGWLPQLSKVERIGVPLWKVLEPIGRKLVPVTTMPRALLYGLVWGWLPCGMVYFVLVWALTSGSATQGALTMATFGLGTLPSLLA
;
A
#
# COMPACT_ATOMS: atom_id res chain seq x y z
N MET A 1 14.59 44.70 3.05
CA MET A 1 14.03 44.36 1.71
C MET A 1 14.87 43.25 1.05
N SER A 2 15.13 42.13 1.74
CA SER A 2 15.97 41.04 1.24
C SER A 2 15.52 39.63 1.71
N ILE A 3 14.36 39.50 2.34
CA ILE A 3 13.86 38.20 2.86
C ILE A 3 12.92 37.53 1.84
N ASP A 4 12.32 38.31 0.94
CA ASP A 4 11.32 37.81 0.00
C ASP A 4 11.90 37.03 -1.20
N CYS A 5 13.16 37.27 -1.57
CA CYS A 5 13.81 36.52 -2.67
C CYS A 5 14.16 35.09 -2.28
N TYR A 6 14.56 34.84 -1.03
CA TYR A 6 14.92 33.50 -0.56
C TYR A 6 13.67 32.62 -0.42
N GLY A 7 12.55 33.21 -0.01
CA GLY A 7 11.25 32.50 0.06
C GLY A 7 10.74 32.08 -1.32
N ALA A 8 10.92 32.93 -2.34
CA ALA A 8 10.52 32.65 -3.69
C ALA A 8 11.38 31.55 -4.36
N GLU A 9 12.69 31.51 -4.10
CA GLU A 9 13.55 30.44 -4.62
C GLU A 9 13.26 29.09 -3.96
N ILE A 10 13.06 29.08 -2.63
CA ILE A 10 12.65 27.85 -1.93
C ILE A 10 11.28 27.36 -2.40
N TYR A 11 10.35 28.28 -2.67
CA TYR A 11 9.03 27.93 -3.23
C TYR A 11 9.13 27.39 -4.65
N MET A 12 10.03 27.92 -5.49
CA MET A 12 10.29 27.44 -6.84
C MET A 12 11.02 26.09 -6.87
N ILE A 13 11.91 25.83 -5.89
CA ILE A 13 12.60 24.55 -5.77
C ILE A 13 11.63 23.48 -5.23
N THR A 14 10.79 23.81 -4.26
CA THR A 14 9.74 22.89 -3.75
C THR A 14 8.61 22.66 -4.75
N ALA A 15 8.32 23.61 -5.65
CA ALA A 15 7.35 23.44 -6.73
C ALA A 15 7.88 22.54 -7.88
N ARG A 16 9.19 22.36 -8.01
CA ARG A 16 9.80 21.42 -8.97
C ARG A 16 9.95 20.00 -8.47
N ILE A 17 9.89 19.80 -7.15
CA ILE A 17 9.71 18.47 -6.59
C ILE A 17 8.24 18.11 -6.83
N PRO A 18 7.93 17.03 -7.60
CA PRO A 18 6.54 16.63 -7.76
C PRO A 18 5.91 16.54 -6.39
N PRO A 19 4.69 17.10 -6.21
CA PRO A 19 4.07 17.11 -4.89
C PRO A 19 4.17 15.70 -4.31
N PRO A 20 4.48 15.52 -3.03
CA PRO A 20 4.69 14.20 -2.42
C PRO A 20 3.49 13.26 -2.60
N GLN A 21 2.43 13.73 -3.22
CA GLN A 21 1.20 13.03 -3.57
C GLN A 21 1.09 12.71 -5.07
N SER A 22 2.22 12.74 -5.83
CA SER A 22 2.17 12.36 -7.24
C SER A 22 1.94 10.86 -7.38
N LEU A 23 0.94 10.49 -8.17
CA LEU A 23 0.63 9.08 -8.48
C LEU A 23 1.86 8.37 -9.09
N ALA A 24 2.70 9.11 -9.83
CA ALA A 24 3.96 8.61 -10.35
C ALA A 24 4.92 8.15 -9.25
N ALA A 25 5.04 8.92 -8.15
CA ALA A 25 5.87 8.51 -7.02
C ALA A 25 5.32 7.26 -6.32
N ALA A 26 4.00 7.14 -6.17
CA ALA A 26 3.36 5.94 -5.63
C ALA A 26 3.64 4.71 -6.51
N PHE A 27 3.56 4.86 -7.84
CA PHE A 27 3.90 3.81 -8.80
C PHE A 27 5.37 3.38 -8.69
N ILE A 28 6.29 4.34 -8.68
CA ILE A 28 7.73 4.09 -8.56
C ILE A 28 8.04 3.38 -7.24
N LEU A 29 7.44 3.81 -6.12
CA LEU A 29 7.57 3.12 -4.83
C LEU A 29 7.08 1.66 -4.91
N GLY A 30 5.93 1.43 -5.57
CA GLY A 30 5.43 0.08 -5.83
C GLY A 30 6.44 -0.76 -6.63
N LEU A 31 7.03 -0.17 -7.67
CA LEU A 31 8.01 -0.83 -8.51
C LEU A 31 9.30 -1.18 -7.72
N PHE A 32 9.83 -0.26 -6.93
CA PHE A 32 11.00 -0.51 -6.08
C PHE A 32 10.71 -1.47 -4.91
N SER A 33 9.44 -1.58 -4.49
CA SER A 33 9.01 -2.57 -3.50
C SER A 33 9.08 -4.01 -4.00
N THR A 34 9.41 -4.22 -5.27
CA THR A 34 9.50 -5.52 -5.95
C THR A 34 10.31 -6.54 -5.15
N VAL A 35 11.51 -6.18 -4.71
CA VAL A 35 12.40 -7.08 -3.96
C VAL A 35 11.75 -7.51 -2.64
N HIS A 36 11.14 -6.57 -1.92
CA HIS A 36 10.41 -6.85 -0.68
C HIS A 36 9.17 -7.72 -0.93
N CYS A 37 8.42 -7.41 -1.99
CA CYS A 37 7.24 -8.18 -2.37
C CYS A 37 7.58 -9.62 -2.78
N ILE A 38 8.66 -9.85 -3.51
CA ILE A 38 9.13 -11.21 -3.85
C ILE A 38 9.47 -11.98 -2.58
N GLY A 39 10.19 -11.37 -1.63
CA GLY A 39 10.57 -12.02 -0.38
C GLY A 39 9.38 -12.42 0.49
N MET A 40 8.39 -11.54 0.64
CA MET A 40 7.23 -11.79 1.51
C MET A 40 6.03 -12.41 0.79
N CYS A 41 5.69 -11.92 -0.39
CA CYS A 41 4.51 -12.39 -1.13
C CYS A 41 4.82 -13.52 -2.10
N GLY A 42 6.08 -13.74 -2.47
CA GLY A 42 6.49 -14.81 -3.40
C GLY A 42 6.11 -16.20 -2.90
N GLY A 43 6.25 -16.46 -1.59
CA GLY A 43 5.78 -17.70 -0.97
C GLY A 43 4.27 -17.92 -1.09
N ILE A 44 3.49 -16.84 -0.97
CA ILE A 44 2.02 -16.85 -1.09
C ILE A 44 1.59 -17.13 -2.53
N ILE A 45 2.25 -16.48 -3.49
CA ILE A 45 2.00 -16.71 -4.92
C ILE A 45 2.44 -18.11 -5.33
N GLY A 46 3.56 -18.58 -4.79
CA GLY A 46 4.00 -19.97 -4.97
C GLY A 46 2.96 -20.97 -4.46
N ALA A 47 2.44 -20.77 -3.25
CA ALA A 47 1.37 -21.59 -2.69
C ALA A 47 0.08 -21.51 -3.53
N LEU A 48 -0.30 -20.32 -4.01
CA LEU A 48 -1.41 -20.15 -4.96
C LEU A 48 -1.16 -20.95 -6.23
N SER A 49 0.00 -20.78 -6.86
CA SER A 49 0.35 -21.48 -8.12
C SER A 49 0.36 -22.99 -7.96
N LEU A 50 0.85 -23.51 -6.82
CA LEU A 50 0.84 -24.95 -6.52
C LEU A 50 -0.56 -25.47 -6.19
N SER A 51 -1.46 -24.63 -5.72
CA SER A 51 -2.86 -25.00 -5.42
C SER A 51 -3.77 -25.03 -6.65
N LEU A 52 -3.31 -24.46 -7.78
CA LEU A 52 -4.06 -24.48 -9.03
C LEU A 52 -4.09 -25.89 -9.64
N PRO A 53 -5.23 -26.32 -10.22
CA PRO A 53 -5.32 -27.57 -10.98
C PRO A 53 -4.27 -27.64 -12.09
N ASP A 54 -3.77 -28.84 -12.39
CA ASP A 54 -2.68 -29.04 -13.35
C ASP A 54 -3.00 -28.53 -14.75
N ASP A 55 -4.26 -28.63 -15.19
CA ASP A 55 -4.74 -28.12 -16.47
C ASP A 55 -4.65 -26.59 -16.59
N ILE A 56 -4.79 -25.87 -15.46
CA ILE A 56 -4.63 -24.40 -15.39
C ILE A 56 -3.16 -24.05 -15.30
N ARG A 57 -2.42 -24.77 -14.46
CA ARG A 57 -0.99 -24.50 -14.21
C ARG A 57 -0.13 -24.71 -15.45
N GLN A 58 -0.41 -25.75 -16.25
CA GLN A 58 0.33 -26.06 -17.47
C GLN A 58 0.02 -25.08 -18.62
N ARG A 59 -1.13 -24.41 -18.61
CA ARG A 59 -1.49 -23.42 -19.62
C ARG A 59 -1.07 -22.04 -19.16
N ARG A 60 0.08 -21.55 -19.63
CA ARG A 60 0.66 -20.24 -19.25
C ARG A 60 -0.36 -19.09 -19.25
N GLN A 61 -1.23 -19.01 -20.25
CA GLN A 61 -2.24 -17.96 -20.34
C GLN A 61 -3.26 -18.01 -19.19
N ARG A 62 -3.74 -19.21 -18.85
CA ARG A 62 -4.68 -19.40 -17.73
C ARG A 62 -4.00 -19.13 -16.39
N HIS A 63 -2.78 -19.59 -16.22
CA HIS A 63 -1.99 -19.34 -15.01
C HIS A 63 -1.79 -17.84 -14.76
N VAL A 64 -1.32 -17.10 -15.77
CA VAL A 64 -1.17 -15.62 -15.69
C VAL A 64 -2.50 -14.94 -15.40
N PHE A 65 -3.60 -15.42 -16.00
CA PHE A 65 -4.93 -14.86 -15.75
C PHE A 65 -5.37 -15.03 -14.29
N PHE A 66 -5.15 -16.19 -13.67
CA PHE A 66 -5.47 -16.41 -12.24
C PHE A 66 -4.60 -15.56 -11.32
N ILE A 67 -3.31 -15.41 -11.61
CA ILE A 67 -2.42 -14.50 -10.86
C ILE A 67 -2.87 -13.05 -11.04
N SER A 68 -3.31 -12.64 -12.22
CA SER A 68 -3.83 -11.29 -12.46
C SER A 68 -5.11 -11.02 -11.66
N LEU A 69 -6.03 -11.99 -11.57
CA LEU A 69 -7.23 -11.91 -10.73
C LEU A 69 -6.88 -11.77 -9.24
N TYR A 70 -5.90 -12.53 -8.76
CA TYR A 70 -5.38 -12.39 -7.40
C TYR A 70 -4.83 -10.98 -7.16
N ASN A 71 -4.02 -10.47 -8.07
CA ASN A 71 -3.46 -9.12 -7.94
C ASN A 71 -4.54 -8.04 -8.02
N LEU A 72 -5.56 -8.22 -8.85
CA LEU A 72 -6.72 -7.33 -8.89
C LEU A 72 -7.42 -7.27 -7.52
N GLY A 73 -7.64 -8.42 -6.87
CA GLY A 73 -8.17 -8.48 -5.51
C GLY A 73 -7.33 -7.69 -4.51
N ARG A 74 -6.00 -7.82 -4.57
CA ARG A 74 -5.08 -7.03 -3.72
C ARG A 74 -5.20 -5.53 -3.96
N ILE A 75 -5.21 -5.10 -5.23
CA ILE A 75 -5.33 -3.69 -5.61
C ILE A 75 -6.66 -3.11 -5.11
N LEU A 76 -7.75 -3.86 -5.22
CA LEU A 76 -9.06 -3.45 -4.69
C LEU A 76 -9.02 -3.27 -3.17
N SER A 77 -8.39 -4.18 -2.43
CA SER A 77 -8.21 -4.04 -0.97
C SER A 77 -7.37 -2.82 -0.62
N TYR A 78 -6.29 -2.58 -1.34
CA TYR A 78 -5.44 -1.41 -1.15
C TYR A 78 -6.19 -0.11 -1.44
N SER A 79 -6.97 -0.06 -2.54
CA SER A 79 -7.79 1.09 -2.91
C SER A 79 -8.84 1.38 -1.85
N PHE A 80 -9.49 0.34 -1.33
CA PHE A 80 -10.46 0.47 -0.25
C PHE A 80 -9.82 0.97 1.05
N ALA A 81 -8.68 0.41 1.45
CA ALA A 81 -7.93 0.87 2.62
C ALA A 81 -7.48 2.33 2.45
N GLY A 82 -6.99 2.71 1.26
CA GLY A 82 -6.61 4.07 0.92
C GLY A 82 -7.78 5.05 0.95
N LEU A 83 -8.97 4.61 0.48
CA LEU A 83 -10.19 5.41 0.54
C LEU A 83 -10.58 5.70 1.99
N VAL A 84 -10.62 4.68 2.84
CA VAL A 84 -10.98 4.82 4.26
C VAL A 84 -9.99 5.72 4.99
N VAL A 85 -8.70 5.47 4.83
CA VAL A 85 -7.65 6.25 5.51
C VAL A 85 -7.58 7.68 4.99
N GLY A 86 -7.75 7.90 3.66
CA GLY A 86 -7.83 9.22 3.07
C GLY A 86 -9.06 10.02 3.53
N TYR A 87 -10.20 9.34 3.74
CA TYR A 87 -11.40 9.95 4.32
C TYR A 87 -11.14 10.37 5.77
N ILE A 88 -10.53 9.52 6.60
CA ILE A 88 -10.16 9.84 7.98
C ILE A 88 -9.22 11.05 7.99
N GLY A 89 -8.25 11.10 7.06
CA GLY A 89 -7.35 12.24 6.89
C GLY A 89 -8.08 13.55 6.55
N ALA A 90 -9.10 13.49 5.69
CA ALA A 90 -9.92 14.64 5.33
C ALA A 90 -10.71 15.18 6.54
N GLU A 91 -11.38 14.29 7.28
CA GLU A 91 -12.10 14.65 8.50
C GLU A 91 -11.16 15.24 9.57
N ALA A 92 -10.00 14.60 9.79
CA ALA A 92 -9.02 15.11 10.74
C ALA A 92 -8.52 16.51 10.36
N ALA A 93 -8.30 16.77 9.07
CA ALA A 93 -7.91 18.09 8.57
C ALA A 93 -9.03 19.13 8.82
N ALA A 94 -10.29 18.79 8.55
CA ALA A 94 -11.42 19.68 8.75
C ALA A 94 -11.61 20.09 10.24
N TYR A 95 -11.44 19.14 11.16
CA TYR A 95 -11.53 19.45 12.61
C TYR A 95 -10.38 20.34 13.11
N THR A 96 -9.23 20.29 12.45
CA THR A 96 -8.02 20.99 12.90
C THR A 96 -7.77 22.33 12.18
N ASP A 97 -8.60 22.67 11.19
CA ASP A 97 -8.45 23.88 10.37
C ASP A 97 -8.53 25.19 11.21
N MET A 98 -9.21 25.15 12.37
CA MET A 98 -9.30 26.26 13.30
C MET A 98 -8.01 26.50 14.14
N SER A 99 -7.03 25.58 14.11
CA SER A 99 -5.82 25.64 14.98
C SER A 99 -4.50 25.26 14.28
N GLY A 100 -4.38 25.49 12.97
CA GLY A 100 -3.14 25.17 12.23
C GLY A 100 -2.99 23.67 11.91
N GLY A 101 -4.09 22.94 11.89
CA GLY A 101 -4.15 21.50 11.77
C GLY A 101 -3.55 20.87 10.52
N PRO A 102 -3.67 21.44 9.32
CA PRO A 102 -3.05 20.86 8.13
C PRO A 102 -1.53 20.72 8.28
N SER A 103 -0.88 21.66 8.95
CA SER A 103 0.56 21.59 9.19
C SER A 103 0.92 20.51 10.21
N ILE A 104 0.14 20.34 11.28
CA ILE A 104 0.35 19.31 12.31
C ILE A 104 0.20 17.92 11.70
N LEU A 105 -0.88 17.68 10.94
CA LEU A 105 -1.12 16.39 10.26
C LEU A 105 0.03 16.05 9.29
N ARG A 106 0.50 17.04 8.54
CA ARG A 106 1.63 16.88 7.61
C ARG A 106 2.92 16.54 8.35
N HIS A 107 3.27 17.26 9.42
CA HIS A 107 4.48 16.99 10.20
C HIS A 107 4.42 15.62 10.88
N THR A 108 3.27 15.27 11.46
CA THR A 108 3.05 13.95 12.06
C THR A 108 3.21 12.84 11.01
N GLY A 109 2.64 13.02 9.81
CA GLY A 109 2.82 12.08 8.70
C GLY A 109 4.29 11.90 8.30
N VAL A 110 5.05 13.00 8.19
CA VAL A 110 6.49 12.94 7.87
C VAL A 110 7.26 12.18 8.96
N VAL A 111 7.01 12.48 10.22
CA VAL A 111 7.67 11.78 11.35
C VAL A 111 7.34 10.29 11.34
N LEU A 112 6.08 9.92 11.11
CA LEU A 112 5.67 8.52 10.99
C LEU A 112 6.33 7.83 9.79
N MET A 113 6.43 8.49 8.64
CA MET A 113 7.12 7.95 7.47
C MET A 113 8.60 7.70 7.73
N ILE A 114 9.28 8.65 8.38
CA ILE A 114 10.69 8.47 8.78
C ILE A 114 10.82 7.30 9.76
N ALA A 115 9.94 7.21 10.75
CA ALA A 115 9.96 6.12 11.73
C ALA A 115 9.75 4.75 11.08
N ILE A 116 8.78 4.63 10.15
CA ILE A 116 8.54 3.40 9.39
C ILE A 116 9.73 3.09 8.47
N GLY A 117 10.31 4.10 7.82
CA GLY A 117 11.51 3.93 7.00
C GLY A 117 12.71 3.40 7.79
N LEU A 118 12.97 3.94 8.98
CA LEU A 118 14.02 3.48 9.90
C LEU A 118 13.72 2.06 10.43
N TYR A 119 12.45 1.74 10.67
CA TYR A 119 12.03 0.39 11.02
C TYR A 119 12.33 -0.62 9.91
N LEU A 120 11.97 -0.29 8.66
CA LEU A 120 12.25 -1.14 7.49
C LEU A 120 13.75 -1.29 7.23
N ALA A 121 14.56 -0.27 7.57
CA ALA A 121 16.02 -0.33 7.55
C ALA A 121 16.63 -1.20 8.68
N GLY A 122 15.79 -1.69 9.61
CA GLY A 122 16.25 -2.51 10.75
C GLY A 122 16.82 -1.72 11.93
N TRP A 123 16.76 -0.39 11.90
CA TRP A 123 17.34 0.47 12.95
C TRP A 123 16.44 0.62 14.18
N LEU A 124 15.12 0.41 14.02
CA LEU A 124 14.14 0.53 15.11
C LEU A 124 13.30 -0.75 15.28
N PRO A 125 13.89 -1.85 15.78
CA PRO A 125 13.17 -3.13 15.93
C PRO A 125 11.98 -3.05 16.90
N GLN A 126 11.94 -2.03 17.78
CA GLN A 126 10.84 -1.83 18.72
C GLN A 126 9.51 -1.42 18.06
N LEU A 127 9.57 -0.85 16.84
CA LEU A 127 8.36 -0.53 16.05
C LEU A 127 7.61 -1.79 15.56
N SER A 128 8.20 -2.99 15.65
CA SER A 128 7.48 -4.25 15.41
C SER A 128 6.23 -4.41 16.28
N LYS A 129 6.15 -3.69 17.41
CA LYS A 129 4.93 -3.62 18.23
C LYS A 129 3.76 -2.95 17.50
N VAL A 130 4.02 -2.08 16.54
CA VAL A 130 2.97 -1.41 15.73
C VAL A 130 2.33 -2.41 14.76
N GLU A 131 3.09 -3.36 14.23
CA GLU A 131 2.54 -4.45 13.40
C GLU A 131 1.54 -5.31 14.19
N ARG A 132 1.71 -5.41 15.52
CA ARG A 132 0.77 -6.12 16.38
C ARG A 132 -0.64 -5.55 16.37
N ILE A 133 -0.83 -4.30 15.96
CA ILE A 133 -2.17 -3.69 15.80
C ILE A 133 -2.94 -4.38 14.67
N GLY A 134 -2.26 -4.82 13.61
CA GLY A 134 -2.86 -5.56 12.50
C GLY A 134 -3.07 -7.06 12.78
N VAL A 135 -2.40 -7.62 13.80
CA VAL A 135 -2.47 -9.05 14.12
C VAL A 135 -3.88 -9.55 14.46
N PRO A 136 -4.72 -8.83 15.24
CA PRO A 136 -6.09 -9.29 15.52
C PRO A 136 -6.92 -9.42 14.25
N LEU A 137 -6.83 -8.43 13.35
CA LEU A 137 -7.50 -8.46 12.05
C LEU A 137 -6.98 -9.64 11.22
N TRP A 138 -5.67 -9.84 11.21
CA TRP A 138 -5.05 -10.94 10.47
C TRP A 138 -5.47 -12.31 10.99
N LYS A 139 -5.56 -12.50 12.32
CA LYS A 139 -6.05 -13.76 12.92
C LYS A 139 -7.46 -14.15 12.47
N VAL A 140 -8.30 -13.17 12.11
CA VAL A 140 -9.66 -13.41 11.57
C VAL A 140 -9.60 -13.70 10.07
N LEU A 141 -8.74 -13.00 9.33
CA LEU A 141 -8.65 -13.11 7.87
C LEU A 141 -7.88 -14.34 7.41
N GLU A 142 -6.83 -14.74 8.13
CA GLU A 142 -5.99 -15.89 7.78
C GLU A 142 -6.78 -17.20 7.64
N PRO A 143 -7.65 -17.61 8.57
CA PRO A 143 -8.44 -18.84 8.42
C PRO A 143 -9.41 -18.76 7.23
N ILE A 144 -9.90 -17.58 6.87
CA ILE A 144 -10.73 -17.36 5.67
C ILE A 144 -9.87 -17.59 4.42
N GLY A 145 -8.68 -16.99 4.38
CA GLY A 145 -7.72 -17.19 3.29
C GLY A 145 -7.34 -18.65 3.10
N ARG A 146 -7.07 -19.38 4.19
CA ARG A 146 -6.73 -20.81 4.14
C ARG A 146 -7.87 -21.68 3.59
N LYS A 147 -9.15 -21.35 3.88
CA LYS A 147 -10.33 -22.05 3.34
C LYS A 147 -10.54 -21.82 1.84
N LEU A 148 -9.95 -20.77 1.26
CA LEU A 148 -10.02 -20.50 -0.17
C LEU A 148 -9.05 -21.37 -0.99
N VAL A 149 -8.07 -22.00 -0.35
CA VAL A 149 -7.15 -22.95 -0.98
C VAL A 149 -7.78 -24.37 -0.93
N PRO A 150 -7.81 -25.13 -2.05
CA PRO A 150 -7.26 -24.85 -3.36
C PRO A 150 -8.10 -23.85 -4.18
N VAL A 151 -7.40 -22.99 -4.93
CA VAL A 151 -8.04 -21.96 -5.76
C VAL A 151 -8.40 -22.58 -7.13
N THR A 152 -9.63 -23.07 -7.23
CA THR A 152 -10.11 -23.76 -8.44
C THR A 152 -10.95 -22.90 -9.36
N THR A 153 -11.43 -21.74 -8.87
CA THR A 153 -12.35 -20.87 -9.60
C THR A 153 -11.89 -19.41 -9.60
N MET A 154 -12.28 -18.65 -10.62
CA MET A 154 -11.96 -17.22 -10.76
C MET A 154 -12.38 -16.38 -9.54
N PRO A 155 -13.61 -16.50 -8.99
CA PRO A 155 -13.99 -15.74 -7.81
C PRO A 155 -13.15 -16.08 -6.57
N ARG A 156 -12.70 -17.33 -6.42
CA ARG A 156 -11.79 -17.71 -5.32
C ARG A 156 -10.42 -17.04 -5.46
N ALA A 157 -9.88 -16.90 -6.69
CA ALA A 157 -8.63 -16.18 -6.91
C ALA A 157 -8.74 -14.70 -6.52
N LEU A 158 -9.83 -14.04 -6.90
CA LEU A 158 -10.11 -12.66 -6.54
C LEU A 158 -10.28 -12.50 -5.02
N LEU A 159 -11.11 -13.34 -4.39
CA LEU A 159 -11.32 -13.32 -2.94
C LEU A 159 -10.04 -13.61 -2.17
N TYR A 160 -9.21 -14.53 -2.66
CA TYR A 160 -7.91 -14.80 -2.08
C TYR A 160 -7.03 -13.55 -2.10
N GLY A 161 -7.00 -12.83 -3.23
CA GLY A 161 -6.30 -11.56 -3.35
C GLY A 161 -6.86 -10.47 -2.41
N LEU A 162 -8.19 -10.38 -2.27
CA LEU A 162 -8.85 -9.46 -1.34
C LEU A 162 -8.41 -9.70 0.11
N VAL A 163 -8.38 -10.94 0.56
CA VAL A 163 -7.95 -11.31 1.93
C VAL A 163 -6.47 -11.01 2.13
N TRP A 164 -5.62 -11.42 1.19
CA TRP A 164 -4.18 -11.22 1.30
C TRP A 164 -3.73 -9.78 1.08
N GLY A 165 -4.58 -8.93 0.50
CA GLY A 165 -4.36 -7.48 0.44
C GLY A 165 -4.34 -6.80 1.82
N TRP A 166 -4.88 -7.44 2.86
CA TRP A 166 -4.85 -6.96 4.25
C TRP A 166 -3.63 -7.43 5.03
N LEU A 167 -2.66 -8.07 4.36
CA LEU A 167 -1.44 -8.49 5.04
C LEU A 167 -0.74 -7.29 5.65
N PRO A 168 -0.46 -7.32 6.98
CA PRO A 168 0.23 -6.23 7.66
C PRO A 168 1.70 -6.19 7.24
N CYS A 169 2.04 -5.41 6.23
CA CYS A 169 3.42 -5.21 5.81
C CYS A 169 3.82 -3.72 5.90
N GLY A 170 5.06 -3.46 6.30
CA GLY A 170 5.56 -2.11 6.53
C GLY A 170 5.43 -1.18 5.33
N MET A 171 5.60 -1.70 4.10
CA MET A 171 5.46 -0.90 2.88
C MET A 171 4.01 -0.42 2.65
N VAL A 172 3.03 -1.27 2.90
CA VAL A 172 1.60 -0.89 2.81
C VAL A 172 1.28 0.17 3.86
N TYR A 173 1.75 0.01 5.10
CA TYR A 173 1.55 1.02 6.14
C TYR A 173 2.21 2.35 5.79
N PHE A 174 3.41 2.33 5.20
CA PHE A 174 4.08 3.53 4.74
C PHE A 174 3.22 4.31 3.74
N VAL A 175 2.69 3.63 2.72
CA VAL A 175 1.84 4.27 1.69
C VAL A 175 0.47 4.65 2.25
N LEU A 176 -0.07 3.92 3.25
CA LEU A 176 -1.30 4.30 3.96
C LEU A 176 -1.13 5.60 4.77
N VAL A 177 0.00 5.77 5.47
CA VAL A 177 0.30 7.04 6.15
C VAL A 177 0.40 8.18 5.14
N TRP A 178 0.98 7.92 3.98
CA TRP A 178 1.00 8.89 2.89
C TRP A 178 -0.42 9.21 2.37
N ALA A 179 -1.26 8.20 2.17
CA ALA A 179 -2.67 8.38 1.80
C ALA A 179 -3.44 9.19 2.85
N LEU A 180 -3.17 9.01 4.15
CA LEU A 180 -3.75 9.78 5.24
C LEU A 180 -3.47 11.28 5.09
N THR A 181 -2.23 11.64 4.73
CA THR A 181 -1.84 13.05 4.57
C THR A 181 -2.39 13.71 3.31
N SER A 182 -3.04 12.95 2.42
CA SER A 182 -3.65 13.49 1.20
C SER A 182 -4.88 14.35 1.48
N GLY A 183 -5.53 14.18 2.63
CA GLY A 183 -6.75 14.91 2.98
C GLY A 183 -7.93 14.67 2.04
N SER A 184 -7.94 13.56 1.30
CA SER A 184 -9.00 13.22 0.34
C SER A 184 -9.12 11.71 0.19
N ALA A 185 -10.37 11.20 0.32
CA ALA A 185 -10.67 9.78 0.13
C ALA A 185 -10.30 9.27 -1.28
N THR A 186 -10.60 10.07 -2.30
CA THR A 186 -10.29 9.71 -3.69
C THR A 186 -8.80 9.68 -3.96
N GLN A 187 -8.05 10.67 -3.46
CA GLN A 187 -6.59 10.70 -3.59
C GLN A 187 -5.94 9.54 -2.84
N GLY A 188 -6.41 9.22 -1.63
CA GLY A 188 -5.96 8.07 -0.86
C GLY A 188 -6.17 6.76 -1.61
N ALA A 189 -7.37 6.56 -2.19
CA ALA A 189 -7.68 5.39 -3.01
C ALA A 189 -6.79 5.28 -4.25
N LEU A 190 -6.59 6.39 -4.99
CA LEU A 190 -5.75 6.43 -6.18
C LEU A 190 -4.28 6.18 -5.87
N THR A 191 -3.76 6.75 -4.78
CA THR A 191 -2.38 6.53 -4.31
C THR A 191 -2.13 5.05 -4.04
N MET A 192 -3.03 4.41 -3.29
CA MET A 192 -2.94 3.00 -2.97
C MET A 192 -3.15 2.08 -4.18
N ALA A 193 -4.07 2.42 -5.08
CA ALA A 193 -4.26 1.70 -6.34
C ALA A 193 -3.00 1.75 -7.21
N THR A 194 -2.43 2.93 -7.36
CA THR A 194 -1.24 3.16 -8.18
C THR A 194 0.00 2.47 -7.60
N PHE A 195 0.15 2.49 -6.27
CA PHE A 195 1.16 1.68 -5.58
C PHE A 195 0.97 0.19 -5.87
N GLY A 196 -0.27 -0.33 -5.76
CA GLY A 196 -0.59 -1.71 -6.07
C GLY A 196 -0.28 -2.09 -7.53
N LEU A 197 -0.57 -1.21 -8.48
CA LEU A 197 -0.19 -1.38 -9.90
C LEU A 197 1.33 -1.45 -10.07
N GLY A 198 2.09 -0.63 -9.34
CA GLY A 198 3.55 -0.65 -9.36
C GLY A 198 4.15 -1.98 -8.89
N THR A 199 3.45 -2.74 -8.04
CA THR A 199 3.91 -4.07 -7.59
C THR A 199 3.63 -5.21 -8.58
N LEU A 200 2.82 -4.99 -9.64
CA LEU A 200 2.43 -6.05 -10.60
C LEU A 200 3.61 -6.71 -11.33
N PRO A 201 4.61 -5.97 -11.85
CA PRO A 201 5.69 -6.57 -12.61
C PRO A 201 6.42 -7.66 -11.83
N SER A 202 6.60 -7.47 -10.52
CA SER A 202 7.30 -8.42 -9.65
C SER A 202 6.53 -9.71 -9.37
N LEU A 203 5.22 -9.65 -9.48
CA LEU A 203 4.33 -10.75 -9.11
C LEU A 203 3.86 -11.55 -10.33
N LEU A 204 4.08 -10.99 -11.54
CA LEU A 204 3.78 -11.64 -12.83
C LEU A 204 5.03 -12.25 -13.49
N ALA A 205 6.23 -11.87 -13.01
CA ALA A 205 7.51 -12.40 -13.51
C ALA A 205 7.83 -13.75 -12.90
#